data_305461bfaddd1e1521875a5d45de09a2
#
_entry.id   305461bfaddd1e1521875a5d45de09a2
#
_cell.length_a   1.000
_cell.length_b   1.000
_cell.length_c   1.000
_cell.angle_alpha   90.00
_cell.angle_beta   90.00
_cell.angle_gamma   90.00
#
_symmetry.space_group_name_H-M   'P 1'
#
loop_
_entity.id
_entity.type
_entity.pdbx_description
1 polymer ?
#
loop_
_entity_poly.entity_id
_entity_poly.type
_entity_poly.pdbx_seq_one_letter_code
_entity_poly.pdbx_strand_id
1 'polypeptide(L)'
;MKLLKTVPAAVMLAGGLFASACAMADDSVFTVMDDPSSAKKPFEGTVNAGYLAQSGNTKSSSMTADSTLTWYGDTTAWSLWGNASNTSSNDQRSSEKYAVGGRSRYNLTDQNYLFGQASWLTDRYNGYQQRDVFTAGYGRQIMNGPVHSLRFEFGPGVRYDEYTDGDNDTQPLGYASGTYAWQM
;
A
#
# COMPACT_ATOMS: atom_id res chain seq x y z
N MET A 1 30.08 -9.97 -4.48
CA MET A 1 28.70 -10.00 -3.98
C MET A 1 28.46 -8.68 -3.23
N LYS A 2 27.90 -7.67 -3.90
CA LYS A 2 27.64 -6.33 -3.31
C LYS A 2 26.23 -6.33 -2.75
N LEU A 3 26.10 -6.16 -1.43
CA LEU A 3 24.81 -6.01 -0.76
C LEU A 3 24.19 -4.66 -1.16
N LEU A 4 23.03 -4.72 -1.80
CA LEU A 4 22.17 -3.55 -2.02
C LEU A 4 21.64 -3.08 -0.66
N LYS A 5 22.05 -1.88 -0.25
CA LYS A 5 21.41 -1.17 0.86
C LYS A 5 20.39 -0.21 0.26
N THR A 6 19.15 -0.63 0.19
CA THR A 6 18.02 0.28 -0.09
C THR A 6 17.59 0.92 1.23
N VAL A 7 17.77 2.20 1.36
CA VAL A 7 17.17 2.99 2.46
C VAL A 7 16.01 3.76 1.88
N PRO A 8 14.75 3.44 2.22
CA PRO A 8 13.62 4.28 1.85
C PRO A 8 13.61 5.51 2.75
N ALA A 9 14.04 6.65 2.24
CA ALA A 9 13.88 7.92 2.90
C ALA A 9 12.49 8.47 2.53
N ALA A 10 11.50 8.27 3.40
CA ALA A 10 10.24 8.99 3.34
C ALA A 10 10.47 10.42 3.82
N VAL A 11 10.63 11.37 2.90
CA VAL A 11 10.71 12.79 3.22
C VAL A 11 9.28 13.33 3.30
N MET A 12 8.77 13.54 4.51
CA MET A 12 7.58 14.33 4.75
C MET A 12 7.93 15.81 4.62
N LEU A 13 7.49 16.46 3.56
CA LEU A 13 7.52 17.91 3.45
C LEU A 13 6.22 18.47 4.08
N ALA A 14 6.34 19.02 5.29
CA ALA A 14 5.29 19.76 5.94
C ALA A 14 5.29 21.18 5.38
N GLY A 15 4.32 21.51 4.54
CA GLY A 15 4.01 22.88 4.12
C GLY A 15 2.62 23.26 4.62
N GLY A 16 2.53 24.24 5.51
CA GLY A 16 1.38 24.57 6.30
C GLY A 16 0.18 25.17 5.58
N LEU A 17 -0.94 25.19 6.31
CA LEU A 17 -2.22 25.88 6.09
C LEU A 17 -3.21 25.23 5.13
N PHE A 18 -3.75 24.07 5.53
CA PHE A 18 -5.19 23.80 5.47
C PHE A 18 -5.52 22.87 6.64
N ALA A 19 -6.21 23.42 7.65
CA ALA A 19 -6.80 22.64 8.73
C ALA A 19 -8.01 21.88 8.15
N SER A 20 -7.74 20.68 7.68
CA SER A 20 -8.72 19.64 7.39
C SER A 20 -8.01 18.35 7.72
N ALA A 21 -8.57 17.57 8.60
CA ALA A 21 -8.05 16.32 9.13
C ALA A 21 -7.20 15.57 8.10
N CYS A 22 -5.87 15.67 8.21
CA CYS A 22 -4.99 14.67 7.64
C CYS A 22 -5.30 13.38 8.39
N ALA A 23 -6.22 12.57 7.87
CA ALA A 23 -6.25 11.19 8.23
C ALA A 23 -4.85 10.67 7.89
N MET A 24 -4.04 10.43 8.91
CA MET A 24 -2.82 9.67 8.79
C MET A 24 -3.21 8.42 8.04
N ALA A 25 -2.66 8.23 6.86
CA ALA A 25 -2.81 7.00 6.12
C ALA A 25 -2.19 5.92 6.99
N ASP A 26 -3.07 5.21 7.67
CA ASP A 26 -2.74 4.01 8.42
C ASP A 26 -2.14 3.04 7.40
N ASP A 27 -0.94 2.59 7.71
CA ASP A 27 -0.08 1.66 6.96
C ASP A 27 -0.41 1.55 5.47
N SER A 28 0.41 2.18 4.67
CA SER A 28 0.29 2.26 3.21
C SER A 28 0.13 0.88 2.58
N VAL A 29 -1.10 0.49 2.44
CA VAL A 29 -1.53 -0.75 1.79
C VAL A 29 -1.30 -0.68 0.27
N PHE A 30 -0.74 0.42 -0.23
CA PHE A 30 -0.57 0.66 -1.64
C PHE A 30 0.86 0.38 -2.09
N THR A 31 1.00 -0.64 -2.91
CA THR A 31 2.27 -0.99 -3.53
C THR A 31 2.66 0.08 -4.55
N VAL A 32 3.85 0.60 -4.41
CA VAL A 32 4.45 1.47 -5.42
C VAL A 32 4.75 0.65 -6.66
N MET A 33 4.20 1.05 -7.79
CA MET A 33 4.44 0.38 -9.08
C MET A 33 5.55 1.08 -9.85
N ASP A 34 6.41 0.29 -10.47
CA ASP A 34 7.42 0.78 -11.39
C ASP A 34 6.79 1.27 -12.69
N ASP A 35 7.59 1.98 -13.47
CA ASP A 35 7.19 2.42 -14.80
C ASP A 35 7.06 1.20 -15.73
N PRO A 36 5.88 0.97 -16.36
CA PRO A 36 5.71 -0.13 -17.29
C PRO A 36 6.76 -0.14 -18.41
N SER A 37 7.18 1.02 -18.91
CA SER A 37 8.19 1.13 -19.95
C SER A 37 9.59 0.70 -19.50
N SER A 38 9.87 0.68 -18.20
CA SER A 38 11.14 0.27 -17.59
C SER A 38 11.11 -1.14 -17.01
N ALA A 39 9.98 -1.81 -17.03
CA ALA A 39 9.81 -3.14 -16.49
C ALA A 39 10.63 -4.17 -17.27
N LYS A 40 11.45 -4.94 -16.56
CA LYS A 40 12.31 -5.98 -17.17
C LYS A 40 11.56 -7.28 -17.49
N LYS A 41 10.39 -7.45 -16.89
CA LYS A 41 9.54 -8.64 -17.03
C LYS A 41 8.09 -8.23 -17.17
N PRO A 42 7.29 -8.93 -17.99
CA PRO A 42 5.87 -8.64 -18.13
C PRO A 42 5.03 -9.00 -16.91
N PHE A 43 5.58 -9.83 -16.02
CA PHE A 43 4.93 -10.26 -14.79
C PHE A 43 5.96 -10.41 -13.66
N GLU A 44 5.59 -9.91 -12.50
CA GLU A 44 6.32 -10.09 -11.25
C GLU A 44 5.35 -10.51 -10.15
N GLY A 45 5.77 -11.44 -9.31
CA GLY A 45 4.96 -11.93 -8.21
C GLY A 45 5.80 -12.26 -6.99
N THR A 46 5.28 -11.90 -5.83
CA THR A 46 5.85 -12.25 -4.53
C THR A 46 4.76 -12.83 -3.65
N VAL A 47 5.05 -13.93 -3.00
CA VAL A 47 4.18 -14.54 -2.00
C VAL A 47 5.04 -14.91 -0.80
N ASN A 48 4.66 -14.41 0.37
CA ASN A 48 5.31 -14.72 1.64
C ASN A 48 4.29 -15.31 2.61
N ALA A 49 4.72 -16.24 3.42
CA ALA A 49 3.93 -16.77 4.53
C ALA A 49 4.86 -17.03 5.72
N GLY A 50 4.39 -16.69 6.90
CA GLY A 50 5.11 -16.85 8.14
C GLY A 50 4.20 -17.43 9.24
N TYR A 51 4.75 -18.32 10.04
CA TYR A 51 4.10 -18.82 11.23
C TYR A 51 5.07 -18.80 12.41
N LEU A 52 4.64 -18.21 13.51
CA LEU A 52 5.39 -18.17 14.76
C LEU A 52 4.51 -18.74 15.86
N ALA A 53 5.05 -19.70 16.62
CA ALA A 53 4.40 -20.20 17.83
C ALA A 53 5.37 -20.12 19.01
N GLN A 54 4.88 -19.66 20.13
CA GLN A 54 5.61 -19.59 21.39
C GLN A 54 4.81 -20.32 22.47
N SER A 55 5.48 -21.18 23.21
CA SER A 55 4.92 -21.92 24.33
C SER A 55 5.72 -21.63 25.60
N GLY A 56 5.00 -21.42 26.73
CA GLY A 56 5.57 -21.12 28.03
C GLY A 56 4.43 -20.88 29.01
N ASN A 57 4.60 -19.97 29.96
CA ASN A 57 3.51 -19.54 30.85
C ASN A 57 2.36 -18.87 30.10
N THR A 58 2.65 -18.32 28.93
CA THR A 58 1.66 -17.80 27.96
C THR A 58 1.90 -18.48 26.62
N LYS A 59 0.86 -19.03 26.04
CA LYS A 59 0.91 -19.60 24.68
C LYS A 59 0.49 -18.51 23.69
N SER A 60 1.29 -18.26 22.69
CA SER A 60 0.93 -17.37 21.59
C SER A 60 1.28 -17.97 20.25
N SER A 61 0.45 -17.67 19.26
CA SER A 61 0.74 -18.00 17.86
C SER A 61 0.38 -16.84 16.96
N SER A 62 1.19 -16.63 15.94
CA SER A 62 0.96 -15.62 14.92
C SER A 62 1.15 -16.23 13.54
N MET A 63 0.23 -15.96 12.65
CA MET A 63 0.29 -16.33 11.25
C MET A 63 0.17 -15.08 10.40
N THR A 64 1.06 -14.93 9.45
CA THR A 64 1.04 -13.85 8.47
C THR A 64 1.17 -14.42 7.07
N ALA A 65 0.46 -13.83 6.13
CA ALA A 65 0.62 -14.12 4.71
C ALA A 65 0.47 -12.82 3.93
N ASP A 66 1.33 -12.59 2.94
CA ASP A 66 1.22 -11.50 2.01
C ASP A 66 1.52 -11.95 0.58
N SER A 67 0.89 -11.29 -0.37
CA SER A 67 1.13 -11.51 -1.78
C SER A 67 1.01 -10.21 -2.56
N THR A 68 1.84 -10.08 -3.58
CA THR A 68 1.76 -9.00 -4.57
C THR A 68 2.02 -9.59 -5.94
N LEU A 69 1.13 -9.30 -6.88
CA LEU A 69 1.21 -9.73 -8.28
C LEU A 69 1.11 -8.49 -9.15
N THR A 70 2.07 -8.29 -10.05
CA THR A 70 2.11 -7.12 -10.93
C THR A 70 2.30 -7.56 -12.38
N TRP A 71 1.48 -7.02 -13.26
CA TRP A 71 1.53 -7.21 -14.70
C TRP A 71 1.91 -5.90 -15.36
N TYR A 72 2.83 -5.95 -16.30
CA TYR A 72 3.32 -4.81 -17.06
C TYR A 72 2.98 -5.00 -18.54
N GLY A 73 2.27 -4.04 -19.13
CA GLY A 73 2.13 -3.87 -20.57
C GLY A 73 3.03 -2.72 -21.04
N ASP A 74 2.88 -2.29 -22.29
CA ASP A 74 3.72 -1.24 -22.86
C ASP A 74 3.52 0.12 -22.18
N THR A 75 2.28 0.47 -21.91
CA THR A 75 1.88 1.76 -21.31
C THR A 75 1.08 1.60 -20.02
N THR A 76 0.74 0.36 -19.64
CA THR A 76 -0.13 0.05 -18.50
C THR A 76 0.56 -0.88 -17.54
N ALA A 77 0.29 -0.71 -16.26
CA ALA A 77 0.65 -1.69 -15.25
C ALA A 77 -0.52 -1.92 -14.30
N TRP A 78 -0.64 -3.16 -13.83
CA TRP A 78 -1.68 -3.59 -12.90
C TRP A 78 -1.03 -4.34 -11.75
N SER A 79 -1.39 -4.00 -10.54
CA SER A 79 -0.93 -4.72 -9.35
C SER A 79 -2.13 -5.13 -8.51
N LEU A 80 -2.11 -6.39 -8.06
CA LEU A 80 -3.00 -6.91 -7.03
C LEU A 80 -2.15 -7.30 -5.84
N TRP A 81 -2.62 -6.99 -4.66
CA TRP A 81 -1.96 -7.37 -3.43
C TRP A 81 -2.98 -7.84 -2.39
N GLY A 82 -2.52 -8.69 -1.48
CA GLY A 82 -3.32 -9.14 -0.36
C GLY A 82 -2.43 -9.45 0.83
N ASN A 83 -2.95 -9.19 2.02
CA ASN A 83 -2.32 -9.60 3.26
C ASN A 83 -3.33 -10.18 4.24
N ALA A 84 -2.86 -11.11 5.05
CA ALA A 84 -3.62 -11.72 6.12
C ALA A 84 -2.72 -11.81 7.37
N SER A 85 -3.24 -11.41 8.52
CA SER A 85 -2.56 -11.53 9.80
C SER A 85 -3.55 -12.04 10.85
N ASN A 86 -3.14 -13.05 11.58
CA ASN A 86 -3.92 -13.64 12.65
C ASN A 86 -3.01 -13.91 13.84
N THR A 87 -3.40 -13.45 15.02
CA THR A 87 -2.66 -13.68 16.25
C THR A 87 -3.61 -14.23 17.31
N SER A 88 -3.16 -15.26 18.01
CA SER A 88 -3.87 -15.91 19.11
C SER A 88 -3.00 -15.89 20.37
N SER A 89 -3.60 -15.64 21.51
CA SER A 89 -2.94 -15.68 22.80
C SER A 89 -3.81 -16.47 23.78
N ASN A 90 -3.23 -17.50 24.44
CA ASN A 90 -3.93 -18.42 25.36
C ASN A 90 -5.20 -19.04 24.74
N ASP A 91 -5.09 -19.54 23.51
CA ASP A 91 -6.16 -20.15 22.74
C ASP A 91 -7.34 -19.19 22.43
N GLN A 92 -7.16 -17.88 22.67
CA GLN A 92 -8.09 -16.83 22.28
C GLN A 92 -7.51 -15.99 21.16
N ARG A 93 -8.29 -15.76 20.12
CA ARG A 93 -7.93 -14.88 19.01
C ARG A 93 -7.79 -13.45 19.52
N SER A 94 -6.64 -12.83 19.32
CA SER A 94 -6.33 -11.48 19.81
C SER A 94 -6.19 -10.44 18.70
N SER A 95 -5.99 -10.90 17.45
CA SER A 95 -5.94 -10.03 16.27
C SER A 95 -6.35 -10.83 15.03
N GLU A 96 -7.13 -10.21 14.17
CA GLU A 96 -7.54 -10.76 12.87
C GLU A 96 -7.69 -9.62 11.89
N LYS A 97 -6.77 -9.56 10.93
CA LYS A 97 -6.73 -8.50 9.92
C LYS A 97 -6.55 -9.13 8.54
N TYR A 98 -7.41 -8.75 7.62
CA TYR A 98 -7.31 -9.10 6.21
C TYR A 98 -7.41 -7.84 5.38
N ALA A 99 -6.57 -7.74 4.35
CA ALA A 99 -6.69 -6.67 3.38
C ALA A 99 -6.37 -7.18 1.99
N VAL A 100 -7.04 -6.61 1.01
CA VAL A 100 -6.82 -6.86 -0.40
C VAL A 100 -6.99 -5.55 -1.15
N GLY A 101 -6.21 -5.36 -2.20
CA GLY A 101 -6.34 -4.18 -3.02
C GLY A 101 -5.72 -4.36 -4.39
N GLY A 102 -6.00 -3.38 -5.21
CA GLY A 102 -5.46 -3.32 -6.55
C GLY A 102 -5.11 -1.89 -6.94
N ARG A 103 -4.16 -1.78 -7.83
CA ARG A 103 -3.72 -0.52 -8.39
C ARG A 103 -3.50 -0.67 -9.88
N SER A 104 -3.87 0.35 -10.61
CA SER A 104 -3.58 0.49 -12.04
C SER A 104 -2.78 1.75 -12.30
N ARG A 105 -1.93 1.70 -13.30
CA ARG A 105 -1.18 2.84 -13.83
C ARG A 105 -1.32 2.85 -15.35
N TYR A 106 -1.52 4.05 -15.90
CA TYR A 106 -1.58 4.29 -17.34
C TYR A 106 -0.66 5.46 -17.69
N ASN A 107 0.41 5.20 -18.44
CA ASN A 107 1.34 6.21 -18.91
C ASN A 107 0.70 7.05 -20.01
N LEU A 108 0.64 8.37 -19.79
CA LEU A 108 0.23 9.35 -20.81
C LEU A 108 1.42 9.78 -21.66
N THR A 109 2.57 9.89 -21.03
CA THR A 109 3.88 10.21 -21.62
C THR A 109 4.96 9.49 -20.83
N ASP A 110 6.21 9.60 -21.24
CA ASP A 110 7.36 9.02 -20.52
C ASP A 110 7.50 9.51 -19.06
N GLN A 111 6.90 10.65 -18.74
CA GLN A 111 7.01 11.26 -17.42
C GLN A 111 5.68 11.35 -16.66
N ASN A 112 4.55 11.35 -17.38
CA ASN A 112 3.25 11.63 -16.80
C ASN A 112 2.34 10.42 -16.91
N TYR A 113 1.61 10.11 -15.84
CA TYR A 113 0.69 8.98 -15.81
C TYR A 113 -0.54 9.26 -14.96
N LEU A 114 -1.58 8.52 -15.24
CA LEU A 114 -2.74 8.40 -14.37
C LEU A 114 -2.62 7.13 -13.53
N PHE A 115 -3.17 7.16 -12.34
CA PHE A 115 -3.31 5.97 -11.51
C PHE A 115 -4.70 5.88 -10.89
N GLY A 116 -5.12 4.66 -10.63
CA GLY A 116 -6.29 4.35 -9.83
C GLY A 116 -5.95 3.22 -8.86
N GLN A 117 -6.48 3.30 -7.65
CA GLN A 117 -6.27 2.29 -6.64
C GLN A 117 -7.52 2.09 -5.80
N ALA A 118 -7.73 0.85 -5.38
CA ALA A 118 -8.82 0.46 -4.52
C ALA A 118 -8.31 -0.56 -3.50
N SER A 119 -8.76 -0.46 -2.27
CA SER A 119 -8.46 -1.44 -1.24
C SER A 119 -9.67 -1.71 -0.36
N TRP A 120 -9.75 -2.92 0.12
CA TRP A 120 -10.67 -3.39 1.13
C TRP A 120 -9.88 -3.95 2.32
N LEU A 121 -10.32 -3.63 3.52
CA LEU A 121 -9.69 -4.06 4.77
C LEU A 121 -10.78 -4.44 5.77
N THR A 122 -10.55 -5.51 6.53
CA THR A 122 -11.29 -5.82 7.75
C THR A 122 -10.31 -5.97 8.91
N ASP A 123 -10.64 -5.33 10.03
CA ASP A 123 -9.87 -5.39 11.28
C ASP A 123 -10.83 -5.30 12.47
N ARG A 124 -11.44 -6.42 12.79
CA ARG A 124 -12.51 -6.51 13.79
C ARG A 124 -12.07 -6.16 15.19
N TYR A 125 -10.78 -6.32 15.51
CA TYR A 125 -10.23 -6.03 16.84
C TYR A 125 -9.94 -4.54 17.03
N ASN A 126 -9.80 -3.77 15.93
CA ASN A 126 -9.69 -2.32 15.96
C ASN A 126 -11.02 -1.62 15.64
N GLY A 127 -12.12 -2.36 15.66
CA GLY A 127 -13.47 -1.80 15.52
C GLY A 127 -13.94 -1.61 14.08
N TYR A 128 -13.18 -2.07 13.08
CA TYR A 128 -13.57 -2.00 11.67
C TYR A 128 -14.08 -3.35 11.16
N GLN A 129 -15.36 -3.40 10.82
CA GLN A 129 -15.92 -4.54 10.11
C GLN A 129 -15.46 -4.51 8.66
N GLN A 130 -15.47 -3.31 8.06
CA GLN A 130 -15.03 -3.08 6.70
C GLN A 130 -14.49 -1.66 6.55
N ARG A 131 -13.43 -1.52 5.77
CA ARG A 131 -12.91 -0.24 5.29
C ARG A 131 -12.58 -0.36 3.82
N ASP A 132 -13.21 0.47 3.01
CA ASP A 132 -12.95 0.59 1.59
C ASP A 132 -12.30 1.93 1.29
N VAL A 133 -11.23 1.92 0.50
CA VAL A 133 -10.57 3.14 0.05
C VAL A 133 -10.44 3.12 -1.46
N PHE A 134 -10.89 4.19 -2.10
CA PHE A 134 -10.72 4.43 -3.52
C PHE A 134 -9.96 5.73 -3.72
N THR A 135 -8.95 5.70 -4.58
CA THR A 135 -8.19 6.90 -4.95
C THR A 135 -7.86 6.84 -6.44
N ALA A 136 -7.96 7.96 -7.10
CA ALA A 136 -7.50 8.13 -8.46
C ALA A 136 -6.77 9.45 -8.59
N GLY A 137 -5.77 9.51 -9.46
CA GLY A 137 -4.99 10.73 -9.56
C GLY A 137 -3.99 10.74 -10.69
N TYR A 138 -3.15 11.73 -10.60
CA TYR A 138 -2.09 12.01 -11.55
C TYR A 138 -0.74 11.86 -10.87
N GLY A 139 0.21 11.26 -11.59
CA GLY A 139 1.59 11.12 -11.16
C GLY A 139 2.55 11.66 -12.19
N ARG A 140 3.69 12.17 -11.71
CA ARG A 140 4.79 12.62 -12.53
C ARG A 140 6.10 12.07 -12.05
N GLN A 141 6.84 11.45 -12.98
CA GLN A 141 8.21 11.04 -12.81
C GLN A 141 9.12 12.22 -13.14
N ILE A 142 9.75 12.82 -12.12
CA ILE A 142 10.63 13.98 -12.30
C ILE A 142 12.04 13.54 -12.70
N MET A 143 12.50 12.46 -12.09
CA MET A 143 13.80 11.87 -12.38
C MET A 143 13.60 10.37 -12.61
N ASN A 144 14.10 9.87 -13.72
CA ASN A 144 14.07 8.44 -14.07
C ASN A 144 15.47 8.04 -14.56
N GLY A 145 16.45 8.10 -13.67
CA GLY A 145 17.82 7.73 -13.95
C GLY A 145 18.24 6.43 -13.25
N PRO A 146 19.35 5.82 -13.67
CA PRO A 146 19.86 4.59 -13.08
C PRO A 146 20.34 4.77 -11.62
N VAL A 147 20.65 6.02 -11.24
CA VAL A 147 21.14 6.36 -9.89
C VAL A 147 20.05 7.03 -9.05
N HIS A 148 19.26 7.91 -9.66
CA HIS A 148 18.23 8.68 -8.97
C HIS A 148 16.88 8.51 -9.67
N SER A 149 15.87 8.24 -8.88
CA SER A 149 14.48 8.21 -9.31
C SER A 149 13.66 9.06 -8.34
N LEU A 150 12.85 9.99 -8.86
CA LEU A 150 11.97 10.86 -8.08
C LEU A 150 10.63 10.94 -8.76
N ARG A 151 9.59 10.66 -8.00
CA ARG A 151 8.21 10.64 -8.47
C ARG A 151 7.29 11.29 -7.45
N PHE A 152 6.28 11.99 -7.94
CA PHE A 152 5.19 12.54 -7.15
C PHE A 152 3.85 12.08 -7.69
N GLU A 153 2.91 11.86 -6.80
CA GLU A 153 1.53 11.49 -7.09
C GLU A 153 0.59 12.31 -6.23
N PHE A 154 -0.56 12.67 -6.79
CA PHE A 154 -1.63 13.30 -6.06
C PHE A 154 -2.98 13.03 -6.71
N GLY A 155 -4.03 13.06 -5.92
CA GLY A 155 -5.39 12.88 -6.42
C GLY A 155 -6.44 12.86 -5.32
N PRO A 156 -7.71 12.95 -5.69
CA PRO A 156 -8.83 12.75 -4.79
C PRO A 156 -9.04 11.26 -4.49
N GLY A 157 -9.70 11.01 -3.38
CA GLY A 157 -10.16 9.70 -2.99
C GLY A 157 -11.41 9.75 -2.11
N VAL A 158 -11.91 8.59 -1.78
CA VAL A 158 -13.02 8.40 -0.86
C VAL A 158 -12.73 7.19 0.01
N ARG A 159 -13.06 7.28 1.27
CA ARG A 159 -13.00 6.19 2.23
C ARG A 159 -14.40 5.93 2.76
N TYR A 160 -14.78 4.66 2.78
CA TYR A 160 -15.97 4.16 3.42
C TYR A 160 -15.55 3.25 4.58
N ASP A 161 -16.01 3.58 5.78
CA ASP A 161 -15.77 2.81 7.00
C ASP A 161 -17.11 2.24 7.49
N GLU A 162 -17.15 0.95 7.76
CA GLU A 162 -18.22 0.28 8.49
C GLU A 162 -17.64 -0.26 9.80
N TYR A 163 -18.21 0.19 10.91
CA TYR A 163 -17.76 -0.18 12.24
C TYR A 163 -18.49 -1.41 12.77
N THR A 164 -17.91 -2.07 13.76
CA THR A 164 -18.47 -3.28 14.39
C THR A 164 -19.75 -3.01 15.19
N ASP A 165 -20.03 -1.77 15.53
CA ASP A 165 -21.28 -1.32 16.19
C ASP A 165 -22.43 -1.06 15.21
N GLY A 166 -22.16 -1.17 13.92
CA GLY A 166 -23.13 -1.00 12.83
C GLY A 166 -23.21 0.43 12.28
N ASP A 167 -22.43 1.35 12.82
CA ASP A 167 -22.29 2.68 12.24
C ASP A 167 -21.45 2.64 10.97
N ASN A 168 -21.68 3.58 10.08
CA ASN A 168 -20.89 3.76 8.87
C ASN A 168 -20.55 5.23 8.65
N ASP A 169 -19.42 5.46 8.00
CA ASP A 169 -18.97 6.80 7.68
C ASP A 169 -18.31 6.83 6.29
N THR A 170 -18.54 7.92 5.57
CA THR A 170 -17.95 8.13 4.24
C THR A 170 -17.21 9.46 4.24
N GLN A 171 -15.92 9.43 3.99
CA GLN A 171 -15.05 10.60 4.06
C GLN A 171 -14.33 10.84 2.73
N PRO A 172 -14.32 12.09 2.23
CA PRO A 172 -13.45 12.45 1.12
C PRO A 172 -11.99 12.46 1.59
N LEU A 173 -11.09 12.02 0.72
CA LEU A 173 -9.65 11.98 0.97
C LEU A 173 -8.90 12.80 -0.07
N GLY A 174 -7.79 13.40 0.36
CA GLY A 174 -6.74 13.89 -0.52
C GLY A 174 -5.54 12.95 -0.43
N TYR A 175 -5.10 12.41 -1.56
CA TYR A 175 -3.91 11.57 -1.66
C TYR A 175 -2.73 12.39 -2.19
N ALA A 176 -1.59 12.31 -1.54
CA ALA A 176 -0.32 12.84 -2.03
C ALA A 176 0.81 11.90 -1.60
N SER A 177 1.69 11.57 -2.53
CA SER A 177 2.85 10.69 -2.29
C SER A 177 4.07 11.20 -3.04
N GLY A 178 5.22 11.11 -2.39
CA GLY A 178 6.52 11.38 -3.00
C GLY A 178 7.44 10.17 -2.75
N THR A 179 8.05 9.65 -3.82
CA THR A 179 8.98 8.53 -3.73
C THR A 179 10.32 8.94 -4.33
N TYR A 180 11.38 8.83 -3.56
CA TYR A 180 12.74 9.01 -4.01
C TYR A 180 13.54 7.73 -3.79
N ALA A 181 14.19 7.25 -4.84
CA ALA A 181 15.10 6.11 -4.76
C ALA A 181 16.49 6.53 -5.23
N TRP A 182 17.49 6.11 -4.48
CA TRP A 182 18.90 6.30 -4.81
C TRP A 182 19.60 4.94 -4.84
N GLN A 183 20.18 4.60 -5.97
CA GLN A 183 20.94 3.37 -6.18
C GLN A 183 22.42 3.71 -6.26
N MET A 184 23.24 3.14 -5.39
CA MET A 184 24.69 3.26 -5.38
C MET A 184 25.35 2.01 -5.98
#